data_e7a769e8444fe5359e446bdab4dc4a69
#
_entry.id   e7a769e8444fe5359e446bdab4dc4a69
#
_cell.length_a   1.000
_cell.length_b   1.000
_cell.length_c   1.000
_cell.angle_alpha   90.00
_cell.angle_beta   90.00
_cell.angle_gamma   90.00
#
_symmetry.space_group_name_H-M   'P 1'
#
loop_
_entity.id
_entity.type
_entity.pdbx_description
1 polymer ?
#
loop_
_entity_poly.entity_id
_entity_poly.type
_entity_poly.pdbx_seq_one_letter_code
_entity_poly.pdbx_strand_id
1 'polypeptide(L)'
;MSTIVDFLGGDHRACDDLFASAEVAVAQKNWDSARSLFERFQTAMAHHLTMEEDVLFPAFEARTGMRTGPTEVMRMEHAQMRGLLQEMAGAVTNADESRYLGLSETLNMLMQQHNLKEENMLYPMSDQVLGDERDSLIRAMQAIAH
;
A
#
# COMPACT_ATOMS: atom_id res chain seq x y z
N MET A 1 -16.65 -14.21 7.66
CA MET A 1 -15.21 -14.17 7.86
C MET A 1 -14.56 -13.57 6.63
N SER A 2 -13.63 -12.64 6.82
CA SER A 2 -12.98 -11.97 5.71
C SER A 2 -11.96 -12.87 5.04
N THR A 3 -11.86 -12.77 3.71
CA THR A 3 -10.78 -13.35 2.94
C THR A 3 -9.59 -12.37 2.94
N ILE A 4 -8.44 -12.84 2.49
CA ILE A 4 -7.27 -11.96 2.27
C ILE A 4 -7.63 -10.93 1.19
N VAL A 5 -8.34 -11.33 0.14
CA VAL A 5 -8.84 -10.41 -0.89
C VAL A 5 -9.68 -9.29 -0.26
N ASP A 6 -10.63 -9.65 0.60
CA ASP A 6 -11.52 -8.65 1.22
C ASP A 6 -10.76 -7.73 2.17
N PHE A 7 -9.91 -8.30 3.02
CA PHE A 7 -9.20 -7.55 4.05
C PHE A 7 -8.20 -6.56 3.44
N LEU A 8 -7.29 -7.05 2.58
CA LEU A 8 -6.25 -6.21 1.99
C LEU A 8 -6.79 -5.34 0.86
N GLY A 9 -7.77 -5.84 0.09
CA GLY A 9 -8.45 -5.02 -0.92
C GLY A 9 -9.21 -3.86 -0.31
N GLY A 10 -9.83 -4.09 0.86
CA GLY A 10 -10.47 -3.01 1.64
C GLY A 10 -9.47 -1.96 2.09
N ASP A 11 -8.27 -2.40 2.49
CA ASP A 11 -7.20 -1.49 2.89
C ASP A 11 -6.68 -0.66 1.71
N HIS A 12 -6.60 -1.25 0.51
CA HIS A 12 -6.29 -0.49 -0.72
C HIS A 12 -7.24 0.68 -0.91
N ARG A 13 -8.54 0.43 -0.73
CA ARG A 13 -9.56 1.48 -0.90
C ARG A 13 -9.42 2.58 0.15
N ALA A 14 -9.11 2.22 1.39
CA ALA A 14 -8.88 3.20 2.45
C ALA A 14 -7.66 4.08 2.13
N CYS A 15 -6.58 3.49 1.62
CA CYS A 15 -5.41 4.24 1.19
C CYS A 15 -5.74 5.16 0.00
N ASP A 16 -6.52 4.66 -0.97
CA ASP A 16 -6.94 5.46 -2.13
C ASP A 16 -7.73 6.70 -1.71
N ASP A 17 -8.60 6.57 -0.72
CA ASP A 17 -9.39 7.70 -0.23
C ASP A 17 -8.49 8.78 0.39
N LEU A 18 -7.51 8.37 1.18
CA LEU A 18 -6.54 9.31 1.77
C LEU A 18 -5.67 9.97 0.70
N PHE A 19 -5.23 9.19 -0.28
CA PHE A 19 -4.46 9.69 -1.42
C PHE A 19 -5.22 10.79 -2.15
N ALA A 20 -6.49 10.53 -2.48
CA ALA A 20 -7.33 11.49 -3.20
C ALA A 20 -7.55 12.76 -2.39
N SER A 21 -7.80 12.63 -1.08
CA SER A 21 -8.02 13.78 -0.20
C SER A 21 -6.78 14.67 -0.11
N ALA A 22 -5.60 14.07 0.02
CA ALA A 22 -4.35 14.80 0.06
C ALA A 22 -4.09 15.55 -1.26
N GLU A 23 -4.35 14.89 -2.39
CA GLU A 23 -4.16 15.48 -3.71
C GLU A 23 -5.05 16.71 -3.92
N VAL A 24 -6.32 16.63 -3.50
CA VAL A 24 -7.26 17.75 -3.58
C VAL A 24 -6.75 18.93 -2.75
N ALA A 25 -6.29 18.67 -1.53
CA ALA A 25 -5.77 19.72 -0.65
C ALA A 25 -4.55 20.43 -1.26
N VAL A 26 -3.65 19.68 -1.89
CA VAL A 26 -2.48 20.24 -2.59
C VAL A 26 -2.93 21.09 -3.77
N ALA A 27 -3.87 20.61 -4.58
CA ALA A 27 -4.39 21.35 -5.74
C ALA A 27 -5.06 22.66 -5.33
N GLN A 28 -5.66 22.69 -4.14
CA GLN A 28 -6.27 23.89 -3.56
C GLN A 28 -5.25 24.77 -2.83
N LYS A 29 -4.00 24.36 -2.75
CA LYS A 29 -2.92 25.05 -2.03
C LYS A 29 -3.24 25.25 -0.55
N ASN A 30 -4.05 24.35 0.01
CA ASN A 30 -4.34 24.32 1.44
C ASN A 30 -3.27 23.46 2.12
N TRP A 31 -2.11 24.07 2.39
CA TRP A 31 -0.92 23.34 2.79
C TRP A 31 -1.01 22.72 4.19
N ASP A 32 -1.73 23.36 5.12
CA ASP A 32 -1.92 22.74 6.45
C ASP A 32 -2.71 21.45 6.35
N SER A 33 -3.82 21.46 5.63
CA SER A 33 -4.61 20.26 5.37
C SER A 33 -3.84 19.25 4.54
N ALA A 34 -3.11 19.71 3.53
CA ALA A 34 -2.32 18.84 2.66
C ALA A 34 -1.27 18.06 3.45
N ARG A 35 -0.55 18.73 4.35
CA ARG A 35 0.46 18.07 5.19
C ARG A 35 -0.16 17.03 6.11
N SER A 36 -1.27 17.38 6.76
CA SER A 36 -1.96 16.48 7.66
C SER A 36 -2.52 15.24 6.91
N LEU A 37 -3.16 15.46 5.78
CA LEU A 37 -3.74 14.38 4.98
C LEU A 37 -2.65 13.51 4.36
N PHE A 38 -1.57 14.10 3.89
CA PHE A 38 -0.45 13.32 3.35
C PHE A 38 0.20 12.46 4.43
N GLU A 39 0.38 12.98 5.63
CA GLU A 39 0.92 12.21 6.75
C GLU A 39 0.04 11.00 7.07
N ARG A 40 -1.28 11.18 7.07
CA ARG A 40 -2.22 10.08 7.27
C ARG A 40 -2.12 9.05 6.15
N PHE A 41 -2.03 9.51 4.90
CA PHE A 41 -1.86 8.64 3.74
C PHE A 41 -0.55 7.86 3.83
N GLN A 42 0.56 8.54 4.13
CA GLN A 42 1.87 7.91 4.24
C GLN A 42 1.89 6.85 5.33
N THR A 43 1.29 7.14 6.48
CA THR A 43 1.18 6.19 7.60
C THR A 43 0.35 4.97 7.21
N ALA A 44 -0.79 5.19 6.54
CA ALA A 44 -1.65 4.10 6.08
C ALA A 44 -0.94 3.22 5.06
N MET A 45 -0.23 3.83 4.12
CA MET A 45 0.54 3.08 3.12
C MET A 45 1.67 2.29 3.76
N ALA A 46 2.44 2.89 4.67
CA ALA A 46 3.52 2.20 5.36
C ALA A 46 2.98 0.98 6.12
N HIS A 47 1.85 1.13 6.78
CA HIS A 47 1.19 0.03 7.50
C HIS A 47 0.77 -1.09 6.54
N HIS A 48 0.15 -0.73 5.41
CA HIS A 48 -0.27 -1.71 4.41
C HIS A 48 0.92 -2.50 3.86
N LEU A 49 1.98 -1.80 3.45
CA LEU A 49 3.17 -2.44 2.92
C LEU A 49 3.83 -3.36 3.95
N THR A 50 3.86 -2.93 5.21
CA THR A 50 4.43 -3.74 6.31
C THR A 50 3.60 -4.99 6.58
N MET A 51 2.27 -4.90 6.53
CA MET A 51 1.41 -6.08 6.68
C MET A 51 1.76 -7.15 5.66
N GLU A 52 2.00 -6.74 4.43
CA GLU A 52 2.36 -7.67 3.37
C GLU A 52 3.78 -8.21 3.54
N GLU A 53 4.73 -7.33 3.78
CA GLU A 53 6.15 -7.72 3.84
C GLU A 53 6.48 -8.59 5.05
N ASP A 54 5.85 -8.32 6.18
CA ASP A 54 6.16 -9.00 7.44
C ASP A 54 5.26 -10.21 7.72
N VAL A 55 4.07 -10.27 7.12
CA VAL A 55 3.10 -11.34 7.40
C VAL A 55 2.73 -12.12 6.14
N LEU A 56 2.13 -11.46 5.15
CA LEU A 56 1.57 -12.17 4.00
C LEU A 56 2.66 -12.81 3.12
N PHE A 57 3.65 -12.03 2.71
CA PHE A 57 4.67 -12.52 1.79
C PHE A 57 5.49 -13.66 2.40
N PRO A 58 5.97 -13.57 3.66
CA PRO A 58 6.68 -14.70 4.27
C PRO A 58 5.83 -15.96 4.36
N ALA A 59 4.55 -15.83 4.69
CA ALA A 59 3.65 -16.99 4.79
C ALA A 59 3.45 -17.66 3.41
N PHE A 60 3.26 -16.84 2.38
CA PHE A 60 3.10 -17.30 1.01
C PHE A 60 4.38 -18.01 0.52
N GLU A 61 5.53 -17.38 0.76
CA GLU A 61 6.84 -17.93 0.37
C GLU A 61 7.12 -19.26 1.07
N ALA A 62 6.81 -19.35 2.36
CA ALA A 62 7.01 -20.57 3.14
C ALA A 62 6.11 -21.71 2.64
N ARG A 63 4.85 -21.41 2.35
CA ARG A 63 3.88 -22.42 1.91
C ARG A 63 4.15 -22.91 0.48
N THR A 64 4.52 -22.00 -0.42
CA THR A 64 4.71 -22.31 -1.84
C THR A 64 6.15 -22.65 -2.21
N GLY A 65 7.11 -22.25 -1.41
CA GLY A 65 8.53 -22.34 -1.74
C GLY A 65 8.99 -21.32 -2.76
N MET A 66 8.10 -20.41 -3.20
CA MET A 66 8.41 -19.40 -4.23
C MET A 66 8.93 -18.13 -3.61
N ARG A 67 10.24 -17.92 -3.65
CA ARG A 67 10.90 -16.69 -3.13
C ARG A 67 11.29 -15.73 -4.24
N THR A 68 11.28 -16.17 -5.49
CA THR A 68 11.65 -15.38 -6.66
C THR A 68 10.47 -15.24 -7.62
N GLY A 69 9.26 -15.35 -7.13
CA GLY A 69 8.02 -15.27 -7.91
C GLY A 69 7.27 -13.97 -7.65
N PRO A 70 5.94 -14.07 -7.44
CA PRO A 70 5.07 -12.90 -7.31
C PRO A 70 5.47 -11.96 -6.17
N THR A 71 5.92 -12.51 -5.03
CA THR A 71 6.27 -11.70 -3.86
C THR A 71 7.53 -10.87 -4.09
N GLU A 72 8.49 -11.39 -4.86
CA GLU A 72 9.70 -10.63 -5.19
C GLU A 72 9.35 -9.37 -5.98
N VAL A 73 8.49 -9.50 -6.99
CA VAL A 73 8.02 -8.36 -7.79
C VAL A 73 7.30 -7.34 -6.90
N MET A 74 6.44 -7.83 -6.01
CA MET A 74 5.70 -6.95 -5.08
C MET A 74 6.67 -6.19 -4.16
N ARG A 75 7.67 -6.87 -3.62
CA ARG A 75 8.68 -6.23 -2.76
C ARG A 75 9.46 -5.15 -3.51
N MET A 76 9.81 -5.38 -4.77
CA MET A 76 10.48 -4.38 -5.60
C MET A 76 9.59 -3.16 -5.84
N GLU A 77 8.32 -3.39 -6.14
CA GLU A 77 7.35 -2.30 -6.34
C GLU A 77 7.12 -1.51 -5.04
N HIS A 78 7.10 -2.19 -3.90
CA HIS A 78 7.03 -1.53 -2.58
C HIS A 78 8.20 -0.56 -2.37
N ALA A 79 9.42 -0.98 -2.74
CA ALA A 79 10.59 -0.10 -2.61
C ALA A 79 10.45 1.15 -3.48
N GLN A 80 9.93 1.00 -4.71
CA GLN A 80 9.66 2.12 -5.60
C GLN A 80 8.61 3.06 -5.01
N MET A 81 7.53 2.51 -4.46
CA MET A 81 6.48 3.31 -3.82
C MET A 81 7.01 4.09 -2.62
N ARG A 82 7.83 3.46 -1.78
CA ARG A 82 8.44 4.14 -0.63
C ARG A 82 9.33 5.30 -1.05
N GLY A 83 10.08 5.13 -2.14
CA GLY A 83 10.90 6.21 -2.68
C GLY A 83 10.07 7.41 -3.14
N LEU A 84 8.97 7.14 -3.85
CA LEU A 84 8.04 8.19 -4.29
C LEU A 84 7.37 8.88 -3.10
N LEU A 85 6.97 8.14 -2.08
CA LEU A 85 6.35 8.72 -0.87
C LEU A 85 7.32 9.66 -0.15
N GLN A 86 8.61 9.31 -0.08
CA GLN A 86 9.61 10.20 0.52
C GLN A 86 9.77 11.50 -0.27
N GLU A 87 9.80 11.41 -1.60
CA GLU A 87 9.89 12.61 -2.44
C GLU A 87 8.65 13.48 -2.31
N MET A 88 7.46 12.85 -2.23
CA MET A 88 6.20 13.57 -2.02
C MET A 88 6.17 14.25 -0.65
N ALA A 89 6.72 13.61 0.38
CA ALA A 89 6.83 14.22 1.72
C ALA A 89 7.65 15.51 1.67
N GLY A 90 8.76 15.51 0.93
CA GLY A 90 9.56 16.70 0.71
C GLY A 90 8.80 17.80 -0.03
N ALA A 91 8.07 17.40 -1.08
CA ALA A 91 7.30 18.35 -1.88
C ALA A 91 6.19 19.03 -1.07
N VAL A 92 5.44 18.26 -0.26
CA VAL A 92 4.35 18.83 0.55
C VAL A 92 4.91 19.69 1.68
N THR A 93 6.03 19.31 2.26
CA THR A 93 6.70 20.11 3.29
C THR A 93 7.12 21.47 2.74
N ASN A 94 7.63 21.49 1.50
CA ASN A 94 8.12 22.71 0.85
C ASN A 94 7.04 23.46 0.09
N ALA A 95 5.79 23.05 0.17
CA ALA A 95 4.66 23.66 -0.54
C ALA A 95 4.91 23.72 -2.05
N ASP A 96 5.48 22.65 -2.61
CA ASP A 96 5.81 22.53 -4.04
C ASP A 96 4.68 21.78 -4.76
N GLU A 97 3.66 22.51 -5.17
CA GLU A 97 2.47 21.92 -5.81
C GLU A 97 2.83 21.13 -7.08
N SER A 98 3.60 21.74 -7.96
CA SER A 98 3.93 21.14 -9.26
C SER A 98 4.68 19.82 -9.06
N ARG A 99 5.66 19.80 -8.17
CA ARG A 99 6.43 18.59 -7.88
C ARG A 99 5.55 17.52 -7.25
N TYR A 100 4.73 17.91 -6.24
CA TYR A 100 3.83 16.95 -5.59
C TYR A 100 2.86 16.30 -6.58
N LEU A 101 2.21 17.11 -7.41
CA LEU A 101 1.22 16.58 -8.36
C LEU A 101 1.86 15.68 -9.42
N GLY A 102 3.07 16.00 -9.87
CA GLY A 102 3.82 15.15 -10.80
C GLY A 102 4.18 13.80 -10.17
N LEU A 103 4.68 13.82 -8.94
CA LEU A 103 5.01 12.59 -8.19
C LEU A 103 3.74 11.78 -7.89
N SER A 104 2.65 12.46 -7.55
CA SER A 104 1.34 11.86 -7.28
C SER A 104 0.84 11.08 -8.49
N GLU A 105 0.95 11.63 -9.67
CA GLU A 105 0.56 10.95 -10.92
C GLU A 105 1.36 9.67 -11.13
N THR A 106 2.68 9.73 -10.94
CA THR A 106 3.56 8.56 -11.06
C THR A 106 3.21 7.50 -10.02
N LEU A 107 3.02 7.91 -8.76
CA LEU A 107 2.65 6.98 -7.69
C LEU A 107 1.30 6.32 -7.98
N ASN A 108 0.32 7.09 -8.45
CA ASN A 108 -1.00 6.55 -8.74
C ASN A 108 -0.93 5.45 -9.81
N MET A 109 -0.19 5.69 -10.88
CA MET A 109 -0.01 4.68 -11.94
C MET A 109 0.63 3.40 -11.39
N LEU A 110 1.68 3.54 -10.60
CA LEU A 110 2.37 2.41 -10.00
C LEU A 110 1.45 1.66 -9.02
N MET A 111 0.75 2.39 -8.13
CA MET A 111 -0.15 1.79 -7.16
C MET A 111 -1.29 1.02 -7.83
N GLN A 112 -1.92 1.59 -8.85
CA GLN A 112 -3.08 0.95 -9.48
C GLN A 112 -2.67 -0.34 -10.19
N GLN A 113 -1.55 -0.34 -10.88
CA GLN A 113 -1.02 -1.55 -11.53
C GLN A 113 -0.62 -2.61 -10.51
N HIS A 114 0.05 -2.18 -9.43
CA HIS A 114 0.45 -3.04 -8.33
C HIS A 114 -0.77 -3.66 -7.65
N ASN A 115 -1.77 -2.85 -7.31
CA ASN A 115 -2.98 -3.32 -6.63
C ASN A 115 -3.77 -4.31 -7.49
N LEU A 116 -3.82 -4.10 -8.81
CA LEU A 116 -4.49 -5.03 -9.71
C LEU A 116 -3.82 -6.40 -9.69
N LYS A 117 -2.49 -6.46 -9.67
CA LYS A 117 -1.77 -7.73 -9.60
C LYS A 117 -2.05 -8.44 -8.27
N GLU A 118 -2.10 -7.69 -7.18
CA GLU A 118 -2.42 -8.26 -5.88
C GLU A 118 -3.86 -8.76 -5.81
N GLU A 119 -4.83 -7.95 -6.20
CA GLU A 119 -6.24 -8.29 -6.07
C GLU A 119 -6.68 -9.37 -7.04
N ASN A 120 -6.10 -9.44 -8.23
CA ASN A 120 -6.48 -10.41 -9.25
C ASN A 120 -5.64 -11.69 -9.21
N MET A 121 -4.45 -11.66 -8.61
CA MET A 121 -3.54 -12.80 -8.64
C MET A 121 -3.04 -13.21 -7.25
N LEU A 122 -2.28 -12.33 -6.58
CA LEU A 122 -1.59 -12.72 -5.34
C LEU A 122 -2.55 -12.99 -4.19
N TYR A 123 -3.52 -12.13 -3.96
CA TYR A 123 -4.48 -12.33 -2.87
C TYR A 123 -5.36 -13.57 -3.09
N PRO A 124 -5.93 -13.79 -4.28
CA PRO A 124 -6.67 -15.03 -4.53
C PRO A 124 -5.81 -16.28 -4.38
N MET A 125 -4.56 -16.26 -4.86
CA MET A 125 -3.63 -17.37 -4.66
C MET A 125 -3.35 -17.59 -3.19
N SER A 126 -3.18 -16.52 -2.42
CA SER A 126 -2.94 -16.59 -0.98
C SER A 126 -4.13 -17.18 -0.25
N ASP A 127 -5.36 -16.78 -0.61
CA ASP A 127 -6.57 -17.37 -0.04
C ASP A 127 -6.65 -18.86 -0.32
N GLN A 128 -6.20 -19.29 -1.50
CA GLN A 128 -6.22 -20.70 -1.89
C GLN A 128 -5.18 -21.52 -1.13
N VAL A 129 -3.92 -21.04 -1.09
CA VAL A 129 -2.82 -21.82 -0.50
C VAL A 129 -2.71 -21.66 1.02
N LEU A 130 -3.24 -20.58 1.58
CA LEU A 130 -3.15 -20.25 3.01
C LEU A 130 -4.52 -20.26 3.70
N GLY A 131 -5.52 -20.87 3.08
CA GLY A 131 -6.89 -20.85 3.61
C GLY A 131 -7.01 -21.37 5.04
N ASP A 132 -6.19 -22.35 5.42
CA ASP A 132 -6.15 -22.91 6.77
C ASP A 132 -5.52 -21.97 7.80
N GLU A 133 -4.71 -21.00 7.36
CA GLU A 133 -4.04 -20.02 8.24
C GLU A 133 -4.62 -18.62 8.09
N ARG A 134 -5.61 -18.44 7.22
CA ARG A 134 -6.12 -17.12 6.83
C ARG A 134 -6.51 -16.24 8.01
N ASP A 135 -7.32 -16.75 8.93
CA ASP A 135 -7.80 -15.98 10.08
C ASP A 135 -6.64 -15.57 11.00
N SER A 136 -5.69 -16.48 11.20
CA SER A 136 -4.49 -16.22 12.00
C SER A 136 -3.63 -15.13 11.34
N LEU A 137 -3.47 -15.18 10.02
CA LEU A 137 -2.69 -14.19 9.28
C LEU A 137 -3.35 -12.81 9.32
N ILE A 138 -4.66 -12.75 9.15
CA ILE A 138 -5.40 -11.48 9.23
C ILE A 138 -5.25 -10.87 10.63
N ARG A 139 -5.37 -11.67 11.68
CA ARG A 139 -5.16 -11.18 13.05
C ARG A 139 -3.73 -10.66 13.25
N ALA A 140 -2.73 -11.35 12.68
CA ALA A 140 -1.34 -10.92 12.78
C ALA A 140 -1.13 -9.57 12.06
N MET A 141 -1.75 -9.38 10.90
CA MET A 141 -1.68 -8.11 10.17
C MET A 141 -2.36 -6.99 10.94
N GLN A 142 -3.52 -7.26 11.52
CA GLN A 142 -4.25 -6.27 12.34
C GLN A 142 -3.46 -5.87 13.59
N ALA A 143 -2.62 -6.74 14.11
CA ALA A 143 -1.82 -6.47 15.30
C ALA A 143 -0.61 -5.56 15.04
N ILE A 144 -0.25 -5.33 13.78
CA ILE A 144 0.85 -4.44 13.43
C ILE A 144 0.45 -3.00 13.75
N ALA A 145 1.29 -2.31 14.52
CA ALA A 145 1.04 -0.91 14.88
C ALA A 145 1.22 0.01 13.68
N HIS A 146 0.40 1.05 13.65
CA HIS A 146 0.51 2.10 12.63
C HIS A 146 1.71 3.01 12.87
#